data_8b9542814158438957aeb13377dd571a
#
_entry.id   8b9542814158438957aeb13377dd571a
#
_cell.length_a   1.000
_cell.length_b   1.000
_cell.length_c   1.000
_cell.angle_alpha   90.00
_cell.angle_beta   90.00
_cell.angle_gamma   90.00
#
_symmetry.space_group_name_H-M   'P 1'
#
loop_
_entity.id
_entity.type
_entity.pdbx_description
1 polymer ?
#
loop_
_entity_poly.entity_id
_entity_poly.type
_entity_poly.pdbx_seq_one_letter_code
_entity_poly.pdbx_strand_id
1 'polypeptide(L)'
;MVKVKTNKPQSLCMNVEERIKVLGIKLPEAPGYKGNYIGAKWAGNIAFSCGQGPFKSTKNGMVGKDLTIAEGYQGAREVGLNCLAQLKSQLGSLNRIKQVLQVVGFVNSAEGFMDQPKVLNGMTDLLIEIFGDYEGRPARAALPAHHPGWICVEAWMVVELHPED
;
A
#
# COMPACT_ATOMS: atom_id res chain seq x y z
N MET A 1 -13.53 -27.14 -31.31
CA MET A 1 -12.97 -26.43 -30.14
C MET A 1 -11.69 -25.73 -30.56
N VAL A 2 -11.77 -24.42 -30.83
CA VAL A 2 -10.62 -23.61 -31.24
C VAL A 2 -9.93 -23.12 -29.95
N LYS A 3 -8.70 -23.56 -29.71
CA LYS A 3 -7.85 -23.02 -28.63
C LYS A 3 -7.39 -21.62 -29.02
N VAL A 4 -7.99 -20.59 -28.45
CA VAL A 4 -7.49 -19.23 -28.55
C VAL A 4 -6.18 -19.16 -27.76
N LYS A 5 -5.05 -19.11 -28.46
CA LYS A 5 -3.76 -18.75 -27.87
C LYS A 5 -3.80 -17.25 -27.55
N THR A 6 -3.98 -16.91 -26.30
CA THR A 6 -3.74 -15.54 -25.82
C THR A 6 -2.25 -15.29 -25.83
N ASN A 7 -1.75 -14.69 -26.91
CA ASN A 7 -0.43 -14.07 -26.90
C ASN A 7 -0.48 -12.89 -25.93
N LYS A 8 -0.03 -13.08 -24.68
CA LYS A 8 0.41 -11.96 -23.87
C LYS A 8 1.54 -11.26 -24.63
N PRO A 9 1.47 -9.94 -24.85
CA PRO A 9 2.63 -9.24 -25.40
C PRO A 9 3.79 -9.47 -24.45
N GLN A 10 4.95 -9.82 -25.00
CA GLN A 10 6.22 -9.80 -24.29
C GLN A 10 6.62 -8.35 -23.97
N SER A 11 5.87 -7.68 -23.08
CA SER A 11 6.45 -6.62 -22.29
C SER A 11 7.48 -7.31 -21.40
N LEU A 12 8.75 -6.97 -21.58
CA LEU A 12 9.87 -7.41 -20.74
C LEU A 12 9.34 -7.60 -19.33
N CYS A 13 9.46 -8.80 -18.76
CA CYS A 13 9.05 -9.11 -17.39
C CYS A 13 9.95 -8.34 -16.43
N MET A 14 9.70 -7.02 -16.30
CA MET A 14 10.34 -6.23 -15.26
C MET A 14 9.86 -6.76 -13.92
N ASN A 15 10.81 -7.06 -13.04
CA ASN A 15 10.51 -7.37 -11.67
C ASN A 15 10.01 -6.10 -10.91
N VAL A 16 9.49 -6.29 -9.71
CA VAL A 16 8.87 -5.21 -8.91
C VAL A 16 9.86 -4.06 -8.64
N GLU A 17 11.10 -4.37 -8.28
CA GLU A 17 12.09 -3.35 -7.95
C GLU A 17 12.58 -2.58 -9.20
N GLU A 18 12.70 -3.24 -10.34
CA GLU A 18 12.98 -2.59 -11.63
C GLU A 18 11.83 -1.64 -12.01
N ARG A 19 10.58 -2.07 -11.82
CA ARG A 19 9.42 -1.23 -12.12
C ARG A 19 9.36 0.00 -11.22
N ILE A 20 9.61 -0.15 -9.92
CA ILE A 20 9.73 0.98 -8.98
C ILE A 20 10.79 1.98 -9.47
N LYS A 21 11.95 1.49 -9.94
CA LYS A 21 13.02 2.33 -10.46
C LYS A 21 12.61 3.07 -11.74
N VAL A 22 11.98 2.38 -12.69
CA VAL A 22 11.50 2.98 -13.96
C VAL A 22 10.43 4.04 -13.72
N LEU A 23 9.54 3.83 -12.74
CA LEU A 23 8.52 4.78 -12.32
C LEU A 23 9.10 5.98 -11.54
N GLY A 24 10.38 5.98 -11.21
CA GLY A 24 11.01 7.03 -10.41
C GLY A 24 10.51 7.08 -8.95
N ILE A 25 9.88 6.00 -8.48
CA ILE A 25 9.34 5.90 -7.12
C ILE A 25 10.51 5.72 -6.14
N LYS A 26 10.60 6.60 -5.15
CA LYS A 26 11.58 6.50 -4.06
C LYS A 26 10.93 5.86 -2.85
N LEU A 27 11.34 4.64 -2.51
CA LEU A 27 10.94 4.02 -1.25
C LEU A 27 11.68 4.72 -0.10
N PRO A 28 10.99 5.06 0.99
CA PRO A 28 11.64 5.56 2.19
C PRO A 28 12.45 4.44 2.88
N GLU A 29 13.28 4.83 3.83
CA GLU A 29 13.75 3.87 4.84
C GLU A 29 12.57 3.35 5.65
N ALA A 30 12.62 2.06 6.04
CA ALA A 30 11.55 1.47 6.84
C ALA A 30 11.40 2.24 8.17
N PRO A 31 10.21 2.77 8.48
CA PRO A 31 9.99 3.48 9.73
C PRO A 31 10.32 2.63 10.95
N GLY A 32 10.97 3.23 11.95
CA GLY A 32 11.24 2.56 13.21
C GLY A 32 9.98 2.19 13.98
N TYR A 33 10.06 1.14 14.77
CA TYR A 33 8.94 0.65 15.58
C TYR A 33 8.67 1.54 16.80
N LYS A 34 7.39 1.73 17.10
CA LYS A 34 6.95 2.50 18.29
C LYS A 34 6.54 1.60 19.47
N GLY A 35 6.71 0.28 19.33
CA GLY A 35 6.28 -0.70 20.31
C GLY A 35 6.92 -2.07 20.09
N ASN A 36 6.41 -3.06 20.77
CA ASN A 36 6.92 -4.42 20.71
C ASN A 36 6.27 -5.22 19.56
N TYR A 37 6.66 -4.88 18.32
CA TYR A 37 6.21 -5.55 17.10
C TYR A 37 7.29 -5.45 16.00
N ILE A 38 7.07 -6.11 14.87
CA ILE A 38 7.96 -6.08 13.70
C ILE A 38 7.23 -5.54 12.48
N GLY A 39 7.98 -5.08 11.47
CA GLY A 39 7.45 -4.39 10.30
C GLY A 39 6.63 -5.26 9.36
N ALA A 40 6.94 -6.55 9.28
CA ALA A 40 6.13 -7.53 8.58
C ALA A 40 6.36 -8.93 9.16
N LYS A 41 5.37 -9.80 8.98
CA LYS A 41 5.45 -11.21 9.35
C LYS A 41 4.75 -12.05 8.30
N TRP A 42 5.25 -13.28 8.09
CA TRP A 42 4.66 -14.18 7.10
C TRP A 42 4.55 -15.61 7.62
N ALA A 43 3.65 -16.36 7.01
CA ALA A 43 3.47 -17.80 7.22
C ALA A 43 3.16 -18.44 5.87
N GLY A 44 3.95 -19.44 5.47
CA GLY A 44 3.91 -19.97 4.12
C GLY A 44 4.18 -18.84 3.11
N ASN A 45 3.31 -18.69 2.14
CA ASN A 45 3.42 -17.66 1.11
C ASN A 45 2.58 -16.39 1.37
N ILE A 46 2.02 -16.20 2.57
CA ILE A 46 1.23 -15.01 2.91
C ILE A 46 2.00 -14.14 3.88
N ALA A 47 2.21 -12.86 3.51
CA ALA A 47 2.88 -11.88 4.36
C ALA A 47 1.95 -10.71 4.70
N PHE A 48 2.10 -10.22 5.93
CA PHE A 48 1.34 -9.12 6.52
C PHE A 48 2.30 -7.98 6.84
N SER A 49 2.05 -6.77 6.35
CA SER A 49 2.73 -5.60 6.88
C SER A 49 2.11 -5.17 8.20
N CYS A 50 2.89 -4.51 9.06
CA CYS A 50 2.31 -3.76 10.17
C CYS A 50 1.56 -2.53 9.66
N GLY A 51 0.69 -1.94 10.50
CA GLY A 51 0.03 -0.66 10.23
C GLY A 51 1.04 0.47 10.10
N GLN A 52 0.83 1.35 9.12
CA GLN A 52 1.67 2.50 8.84
C GLN A 52 0.83 3.76 8.69
N GLY A 53 1.38 4.89 9.16
CA GLY A 53 0.91 6.23 8.85
C GLY A 53 1.66 6.83 7.65
N PRO A 54 1.31 8.07 7.24
CA PRO A 54 2.03 8.83 6.24
C PRO A 54 3.41 9.28 6.75
N PHE A 55 4.16 10.03 5.94
CA PHE A 55 5.45 10.56 6.35
C PHE A 55 5.32 11.55 7.52
N LYS A 56 6.37 11.69 8.33
CA LYS A 56 6.38 12.63 9.46
C LYS A 56 6.18 14.09 9.05
N SER A 57 6.52 14.45 7.82
CA SER A 57 6.34 15.78 7.24
C SER A 57 4.91 16.05 6.78
N THR A 58 4.07 15.02 6.67
CA THR A 58 2.69 15.15 6.19
C THR A 58 1.84 15.79 7.28
N LYS A 59 1.02 16.74 6.87
CA LYS A 59 0.12 17.45 7.78
C LYS A 59 -0.86 16.48 8.44
N ASN A 60 -0.94 16.52 9.75
CA ASN A 60 -1.95 15.81 10.52
C ASN A 60 -3.32 16.50 10.41
N GLY A 61 -4.38 15.73 10.62
CA GLY A 61 -5.73 16.27 10.64
C GLY A 61 -6.78 15.32 10.09
N MET A 62 -8.01 15.77 10.13
CA MET A 62 -9.18 15.03 9.66
C MET A 62 -9.51 15.43 8.23
N VAL A 63 -9.62 14.43 7.34
CA VAL A 63 -10.06 14.67 5.95
C VAL A 63 -11.54 15.12 5.96
N GLY A 64 -11.82 16.14 5.18
CA GLY A 64 -13.14 16.78 5.15
C GLY A 64 -13.33 17.90 6.19
N LYS A 65 -12.33 18.16 7.06
CA LYS A 65 -12.31 19.28 7.99
C LYS A 65 -10.98 20.05 7.91
N ASP A 66 -9.86 19.40 8.24
CA ASP A 66 -8.54 20.00 8.31
C ASP A 66 -7.74 19.79 7.01
N LEU A 67 -8.10 18.75 6.28
CA LEU A 67 -7.46 18.28 5.05
C LEU A 67 -8.49 18.07 3.94
N THR A 68 -8.08 18.34 2.73
CA THR A 68 -8.81 17.99 1.52
C THR A 68 -8.71 16.48 1.21
N ILE A 69 -9.57 15.97 0.32
CA ILE A 69 -9.47 14.60 -0.20
C ILE A 69 -8.11 14.38 -0.89
N ALA A 70 -7.61 15.38 -1.63
CA ALA A 70 -6.34 15.28 -2.33
C ALA A 70 -5.15 15.15 -1.36
N GLU A 71 -5.14 15.90 -0.25
CA GLU A 71 -4.13 15.78 0.80
C GLU A 71 -4.23 14.41 1.49
N GLY A 72 -5.43 13.93 1.78
CA GLY A 72 -5.65 12.60 2.32
C GLY A 72 -5.20 11.48 1.37
N TYR A 73 -5.49 11.62 0.07
CA TYR A 73 -5.01 10.70 -0.99
C TYR A 73 -3.49 10.63 -1.01
N GLN A 74 -2.81 11.78 -0.96
CA GLN A 74 -1.35 11.81 -0.89
C GLN A 74 -0.83 11.14 0.38
N GLY A 75 -1.46 11.38 1.53
CA GLY A 75 -1.13 10.68 2.77
C GLY A 75 -1.30 9.16 2.65
N ALA A 76 -2.37 8.68 2.01
CA ALA A 76 -2.58 7.25 1.76
C ALA A 76 -1.53 6.65 0.82
N ARG A 77 -1.06 7.41 -0.19
CA ARG A 77 0.05 7.00 -1.05
C ARG A 77 1.34 6.80 -0.26
N GLU A 78 1.65 7.71 0.64
CA GLU A 78 2.82 7.64 1.53
C GLU A 78 2.72 6.45 2.51
N VAL A 79 1.53 6.16 3.02
CA VAL A 79 1.27 4.93 3.81
C VAL A 79 1.63 3.69 3.00
N GLY A 80 1.23 3.60 1.74
CA GLY A 80 1.61 2.51 0.84
C GLY A 80 3.12 2.36 0.68
N LEU A 81 3.84 3.47 0.52
CA LEU A 81 5.32 3.47 0.44
C LEU A 81 5.95 2.97 1.74
N ASN A 82 5.44 3.38 2.91
CA ASN A 82 5.93 2.92 4.21
C ASN A 82 5.66 1.41 4.42
N CYS A 83 4.48 0.91 4.02
CA CYS A 83 4.18 -0.53 4.07
C CYS A 83 5.13 -1.35 3.17
N LEU A 84 5.41 -0.87 1.95
CA LEU A 84 6.36 -1.51 1.05
C LEU A 84 7.79 -1.48 1.61
N ALA A 85 8.20 -0.38 2.25
CA ALA A 85 9.49 -0.27 2.92
C ALA A 85 9.62 -1.27 4.08
N GLN A 86 8.57 -1.44 4.89
CA GLN A 86 8.53 -2.46 5.95
C GLN A 86 8.62 -3.88 5.39
N LEU A 87 7.85 -4.20 4.36
CA LEU A 87 7.92 -5.50 3.69
C LEU A 87 9.32 -5.76 3.12
N LYS A 88 9.92 -4.78 2.43
CA LYS A 88 11.28 -4.89 1.89
C LYS A 88 12.30 -5.14 2.99
N SER A 89 12.23 -4.41 4.09
CA SER A 89 13.14 -4.56 5.24
C SER A 89 13.11 -5.96 5.85
N GLN A 90 11.94 -6.59 5.88
CA GLN A 90 11.77 -7.93 6.48
C GLN A 90 11.99 -9.06 5.47
N LEU A 91 11.59 -8.88 4.23
CA LEU A 91 11.70 -9.89 3.17
C LEU A 91 13.04 -9.87 2.44
N GLY A 92 13.83 -8.78 2.58
CA GLY A 92 15.06 -8.53 1.84
C GLY A 92 14.82 -7.95 0.44
N SER A 93 13.78 -8.37 -0.28
CA SER A 93 13.43 -7.85 -1.60
C SER A 93 11.92 -7.83 -1.82
N LEU A 94 11.42 -6.77 -2.52
CA LEU A 94 10.04 -6.70 -2.98
C LEU A 94 9.76 -7.64 -4.16
N ASN A 95 10.79 -8.15 -4.82
CA ASN A 95 10.64 -9.14 -5.90
C ASN A 95 10.08 -10.49 -5.40
N ARG A 96 10.06 -10.70 -4.07
CA ARG A 96 9.38 -11.85 -3.45
C ARG A 96 7.86 -11.71 -3.48
N ILE A 97 7.32 -10.50 -3.67
CA ILE A 97 5.88 -10.27 -3.69
C ILE A 97 5.33 -10.65 -5.07
N LYS A 98 4.39 -11.58 -5.10
CA LYS A 98 3.68 -12.02 -6.30
C LYS A 98 2.47 -11.12 -6.60
N GLN A 99 1.66 -10.83 -5.58
CA GLN A 99 0.48 -9.97 -5.71
C GLN A 99 0.04 -9.38 -4.36
N VAL A 100 -0.74 -8.31 -4.42
CA VAL A 100 -1.38 -7.72 -3.24
C VAL A 100 -2.77 -8.31 -3.06
N LEU A 101 -3.02 -8.94 -1.91
CA LEU A 101 -4.28 -9.63 -1.64
C LEU A 101 -5.30 -8.70 -0.99
N GLN A 102 -4.86 -7.92 0.00
CA GLN A 102 -5.76 -7.08 0.78
C GLN A 102 -5.10 -5.78 1.22
N VAL A 103 -5.90 -4.72 1.27
CA VAL A 103 -5.58 -3.46 1.96
C VAL A 103 -6.72 -3.13 2.92
N VAL A 104 -6.39 -2.84 4.17
CA VAL A 104 -7.32 -2.30 5.16
C VAL A 104 -6.80 -0.95 5.59
N GLY A 105 -7.62 0.09 5.46
CA GLY A 105 -7.23 1.46 5.80
C GLY A 105 -8.29 2.17 6.61
N PHE A 106 -7.81 2.96 7.57
CA PHE A 106 -8.59 3.84 8.42
C PHE A 106 -8.29 5.28 8.03
N VAL A 107 -9.31 5.98 7.56
CA VAL A 107 -9.22 7.39 7.20
C VAL A 107 -9.72 8.23 8.36
N ASN A 108 -8.84 9.00 8.96
CA ASN A 108 -9.20 9.98 9.98
C ASN A 108 -10.01 11.09 9.31
N SER A 109 -11.32 11.08 9.51
CA SER A 109 -12.25 11.89 8.74
C SER A 109 -13.26 12.62 9.63
N ALA A 110 -13.76 13.74 9.12
CA ALA A 110 -14.81 14.53 9.76
C ALA A 110 -16.11 13.72 9.89
N GLU A 111 -16.96 14.12 10.81
CA GLU A 111 -18.31 13.57 10.94
C GLU A 111 -19.09 13.76 9.63
N GLY A 112 -19.79 12.72 9.20
CA GLY A 112 -20.56 12.74 7.94
C GLY A 112 -19.72 12.64 6.67
N PHE A 113 -18.38 12.55 6.74
CA PHE A 113 -17.55 12.31 5.56
C PHE A 113 -17.73 10.89 5.03
N MET A 114 -17.98 10.75 3.71
CA MET A 114 -18.32 9.47 3.07
C MET A 114 -17.33 9.05 1.98
N ASP A 115 -16.29 9.86 1.73
CA ASP A 115 -15.33 9.65 0.64
C ASP A 115 -14.03 8.95 1.07
N GLN A 116 -14.04 8.16 2.16
CA GLN A 116 -12.89 7.35 2.60
C GLN A 116 -12.32 6.48 1.45
N PRO A 117 -13.14 5.87 0.57
CA PRO A 117 -12.62 5.13 -0.57
C PRO A 117 -11.79 5.97 -1.53
N LYS A 118 -12.16 7.25 -1.78
CA LYS A 118 -11.40 8.15 -2.64
C LYS A 118 -10.04 8.50 -2.04
N VAL A 119 -9.99 8.68 -0.73
CA VAL A 119 -8.74 8.92 0.00
C VAL A 119 -7.82 7.72 -0.10
N LEU A 120 -8.33 6.52 0.21
CA LEU A 120 -7.52 5.30 0.22
C LEU A 120 -7.09 4.84 -1.19
N ASN A 121 -7.68 5.39 -2.26
CA ASN A 121 -7.20 5.22 -3.63
C ASN A 121 -5.70 5.61 -3.76
N GLY A 122 -5.21 6.58 -2.99
CA GLY A 122 -3.80 6.94 -3.00
C GLY A 122 -2.86 5.75 -2.79
N MET A 123 -3.19 4.85 -1.86
CA MET A 123 -2.44 3.62 -1.63
C MET A 123 -2.68 2.60 -2.75
N THR A 124 -3.93 2.35 -3.13
CA THR A 124 -4.23 1.28 -4.09
C THR A 124 -3.79 1.63 -5.51
N ASP A 125 -3.84 2.90 -5.92
CA ASP A 125 -3.32 3.35 -7.21
C ASP A 125 -1.80 3.18 -7.29
N LEU A 126 -1.06 3.49 -6.20
CA LEU A 126 0.36 3.19 -6.09
C LEU A 126 0.66 1.71 -6.29
N LEU A 127 -0.13 0.83 -5.67
CA LEU A 127 0.07 -0.62 -5.78
C LEU A 127 -0.19 -1.11 -7.21
N ILE A 128 -1.23 -0.57 -7.88
CA ILE A 128 -1.51 -0.88 -9.29
C ILE A 128 -0.38 -0.36 -10.20
N GLU A 129 0.16 0.83 -9.95
CA GLU A 129 1.32 1.34 -10.69
C GLU A 129 2.52 0.41 -10.59
N ILE A 130 2.79 -0.12 -9.39
CA ILE A 130 3.98 -0.96 -9.12
C ILE A 130 3.79 -2.40 -9.60
N PHE A 131 2.66 -3.03 -9.27
CA PHE A 131 2.45 -4.46 -9.51
C PHE A 131 1.66 -4.78 -10.79
N GLY A 132 1.00 -3.79 -11.39
CA GLY A 132 0.09 -3.97 -12.52
C GLY A 132 -1.36 -4.10 -12.08
N ASP A 133 -2.26 -4.10 -13.07
CA ASP A 133 -3.70 -3.97 -12.79
C ASP A 133 -4.27 -5.18 -12.04
N TYR A 134 -3.83 -6.39 -12.33
CA TYR A 134 -4.33 -7.60 -11.69
C TYR A 134 -3.62 -7.86 -10.35
N GLU A 135 -2.31 -7.92 -10.34
CA GLU A 135 -1.50 -8.24 -9.16
C GLU A 135 -1.48 -7.11 -8.12
N GLY A 136 -1.66 -5.87 -8.56
CA GLY A 136 -1.68 -4.68 -7.70
C GLY A 136 -3.04 -4.30 -7.15
N ARG A 137 -4.15 -4.86 -7.67
CA ARG A 137 -5.52 -4.51 -7.28
C ARG A 137 -6.03 -5.39 -6.13
N PRO A 138 -6.01 -4.93 -4.89
CA PRO A 138 -6.39 -5.73 -3.73
C PRO A 138 -7.90 -5.79 -3.48
N ALA A 139 -8.36 -6.78 -2.72
CA ALA A 139 -9.57 -6.62 -1.92
C ALA A 139 -9.34 -5.52 -0.89
N ARG A 140 -10.34 -4.65 -0.63
CA ARG A 140 -10.11 -3.45 0.18
C ARG A 140 -11.25 -3.13 1.14
N ALA A 141 -10.89 -2.69 2.36
CA ALA A 141 -11.78 -1.97 3.25
C ALA A 141 -11.24 -0.55 3.49
N ALA A 142 -12.11 0.46 3.37
CA ALA A 142 -11.81 1.86 3.68
C ALA A 142 -12.77 2.33 4.76
N LEU A 143 -12.28 2.43 5.99
CA LEU A 143 -13.07 2.64 7.18
C LEU A 143 -12.87 4.07 7.73
N PRO A 144 -13.88 4.71 8.31
CA PRO A 144 -13.70 5.95 9.01
C PRO A 144 -12.96 5.73 10.33
N ALA A 145 -12.11 6.67 10.70
CA ALA A 145 -11.60 6.86 12.05
C ALA A 145 -11.89 8.30 12.46
N HIS A 146 -11.98 8.56 13.75
CA HIS A 146 -12.22 9.89 14.26
C HIS A 146 -11.23 10.17 15.40
N HIS A 147 -10.14 10.83 15.05
CA HIS A 147 -9.08 11.17 16.00
C HIS A 147 -8.53 12.58 15.71
N PRO A 148 -9.09 13.64 16.32
CA PRO A 148 -8.65 15.02 16.10
C PRO A 148 -7.15 15.20 16.31
N GLY A 149 -6.46 15.86 15.38
CA GLY A 149 -5.04 16.17 15.48
C GLY A 149 -4.07 15.03 15.20
N TRP A 150 -4.58 13.86 14.80
CA TRP A 150 -3.76 12.70 14.48
C TRP A 150 -3.50 12.59 12.96
N ILE A 151 -2.75 11.51 12.56
CA ILE A 151 -2.47 11.24 11.15
C ILE A 151 -3.76 11.06 10.35
N CYS A 152 -3.72 11.44 9.08
CA CYS A 152 -4.93 11.41 8.22
C CYS A 152 -5.35 10.01 7.80
N VAL A 153 -4.41 9.07 7.68
CA VAL A 153 -4.66 7.69 7.26
C VAL A 153 -3.73 6.75 8.02
N GLU A 154 -4.23 5.61 8.43
CA GLU A 154 -3.43 4.45 8.83
C GLU A 154 -3.91 3.24 8.03
N ALA A 155 -2.99 2.45 7.47
CA ALA A 155 -3.34 1.26 6.73
C ALA A 155 -2.24 0.19 6.80
N TRP A 156 -2.63 -1.04 6.45
CA TRP A 156 -1.71 -2.16 6.22
C TRP A 156 -2.13 -2.95 5.00
N MET A 157 -1.25 -3.85 4.55
CA MET A 157 -1.55 -4.74 3.44
C MET A 157 -1.17 -6.19 3.74
N VAL A 158 -1.86 -7.09 3.06
CA VAL A 158 -1.55 -8.51 2.97
C VAL A 158 -1.13 -8.83 1.54
N VAL A 159 -0.03 -9.54 1.38
CA VAL A 159 0.52 -9.90 0.07
C VAL A 159 0.77 -11.40 -0.03
N GLU A 160 0.67 -11.94 -1.24
CA GLU A 160 1.16 -13.28 -1.57
C GLU A 160 2.62 -13.18 -2.03
N LEU A 161 3.44 -14.10 -1.54
CA LEU A 161 4.83 -14.24 -1.94
C LEU A 161 4.95 -15.30 -3.03
N HIS A 162 5.97 -15.18 -3.88
CA HIS A 162 6.40 -16.30 -4.71
C HIS A 162 6.84 -17.46 -3.79
N PRO A 163 6.62 -18.73 -4.20
CA PRO A 163 7.18 -19.87 -3.47
C PRO A 163 8.69 -19.68 -3.29
N GLU A 164 9.22 -20.12 -2.16
CA GLU A 164 10.66 -20.29 -1.99
C GLU A 164 11.05 -21.57 -2.74
N ASP A 165 12.12 -21.48 -3.55
CA ASP A 165 12.70 -22.62 -4.28
C ASP A 165 13.35 -23.62 -3.31
#